data_65dd115d940e114551d319969654b062
#
_entry.id   65dd115d940e114551d319969654b062
#
_cell.length_a   1.000
_cell.length_b   1.000
_cell.length_c   1.000
_cell.angle_alpha   90.00
_cell.angle_beta   90.00
_cell.angle_gamma   90.00
#
_symmetry.space_group_name_H-M   'P 1'
#
loop_
_entity.id
_entity.type
_entity.pdbx_description
1 polymer ?
#
loop_
_entity_poly.entity_id
_entity_poly.type
_entity_poly.pdbx_seq_one_letter_code
_entity_poly.pdbx_strand_id
1 'polypeptide(L)'
;MKNLRMLFCMLMGLLIGSVLGIVIANLTHNQQKKKHAQMAATEVTATADATAGDVATPMEEQMHTAQDATGTDAAVPDEAQPEALTAILNRSLVSYAQLAEVSCRQLVVVDADHDKATISMYICDTDGKWTDTGLTTEGYVGANGVSRESYEGSRMTPAGVFPIGEAFYIEEKPKTGLSTFQITENTYWVDDEDSELYNQRIELDGEKTWQSAERMIEYTDAYKYGFVVEYNQNPVEPGRGSAIFFHVGQQPTLGCIATTEDMVLAYLAELSKDMHPYIVIQ
;
A
#
# COMPACT_ATOMS: atom_id res chain seq x y z
N MET A 1 51.06 25.27 -11.91
CA MET A 1 50.81 24.63 -10.59
C MET A 1 49.88 25.44 -9.65
N LYS A 2 49.94 26.79 -9.67
CA LYS A 2 49.03 27.61 -8.83
C LYS A 2 47.56 27.51 -9.21
N ASN A 3 47.21 27.43 -10.52
CA ASN A 3 45.84 27.38 -10.99
C ASN A 3 45.13 26.02 -10.71
N LEU A 4 45.86 24.93 -10.64
CA LEU A 4 45.33 23.62 -10.32
C LEU A 4 44.95 23.47 -8.84
N ARG A 5 45.70 24.11 -7.94
CA ARG A 5 45.37 24.15 -6.51
C ARG A 5 44.15 25.01 -6.20
N MET A 6 43.95 26.09 -6.96
CA MET A 6 42.77 26.97 -6.79
C MET A 6 41.48 26.29 -7.27
N LEU A 7 41.56 25.52 -8.37
CA LEU A 7 40.40 24.73 -8.88
C LEU A 7 40.04 23.60 -7.91
N PHE A 8 41.04 22.93 -7.28
CA PHE A 8 40.81 21.88 -6.30
C PHE A 8 40.16 22.40 -5.02
N CYS A 9 40.54 23.58 -4.54
CA CYS A 9 39.90 24.23 -3.39
C CYS A 9 38.46 24.68 -3.68
N MET A 10 38.16 25.14 -4.89
CA MET A 10 36.77 25.50 -5.27
C MET A 10 35.87 24.26 -5.38
N LEU A 11 36.34 23.16 -5.95
CA LEU A 11 35.59 21.91 -6.02
C LEU A 11 35.33 21.28 -4.63
N MET A 12 36.34 21.33 -3.73
CA MET A 12 36.16 20.87 -2.35
C MET A 12 35.18 21.73 -1.56
N GLY A 13 35.16 23.05 -1.78
CA GLY A 13 34.21 23.97 -1.13
C GLY A 13 32.77 23.72 -1.57
N LEU A 14 32.53 23.40 -2.85
CA LEU A 14 31.20 23.05 -3.39
C LEU A 14 30.70 21.72 -2.85
N LEU A 15 31.56 20.70 -2.73
CA LEU A 15 31.21 19.39 -2.16
C LEU A 15 30.85 19.48 -0.66
N ILE A 16 31.60 20.26 0.12
CA ILE A 16 31.35 20.45 1.56
C ILE A 16 30.06 21.26 1.76
N GLY A 17 29.78 22.25 0.92
CA GLY A 17 28.53 23.03 0.97
C GLY A 17 27.29 22.20 0.69
N SER A 18 27.34 21.31 -0.29
CA SER A 18 26.21 20.43 -0.64
C SER A 18 25.92 19.38 0.44
N VAL A 19 26.95 18.77 1.03
CA VAL A 19 26.77 17.78 2.12
C VAL A 19 26.25 18.49 3.39
N LEU A 20 26.72 19.69 3.71
CA LEU A 20 26.24 20.45 4.85
C LEU A 20 24.78 20.90 4.68
N GLY A 21 24.37 21.28 3.46
CA GLY A 21 22.99 21.63 3.12
C GLY A 21 22.03 20.44 3.32
N ILE A 22 22.40 19.25 2.86
CA ILE A 22 21.61 18.02 3.02
C ILE A 22 21.49 17.63 4.51
N VAL A 23 22.57 17.74 5.27
CA VAL A 23 22.54 17.45 6.72
C VAL A 23 21.66 18.43 7.48
N ILE A 24 21.68 19.72 7.14
CA ILE A 24 20.83 20.74 7.77
C ILE A 24 19.35 20.50 7.39
N ALA A 25 19.04 20.20 6.13
CA ALA A 25 17.69 19.89 5.69
C ALA A 25 17.11 18.66 6.42
N ASN A 26 17.91 17.58 6.57
CA ASN A 26 17.50 16.38 7.32
C ASN A 26 17.34 16.64 8.82
N LEU A 27 18.14 17.53 9.42
CA LEU A 27 18.00 17.89 10.83
C LEU A 27 16.74 18.75 11.08
N THR A 28 16.42 19.69 10.20
CA THR A 28 15.20 20.49 10.30
C THR A 28 13.95 19.65 10.08
N HIS A 29 13.95 18.74 9.12
CA HIS A 29 12.85 17.80 8.89
C HIS A 29 12.60 16.87 10.10
N ASN A 30 13.66 16.31 10.70
CA ASN A 30 13.55 15.50 11.92
C ASN A 30 13.07 16.31 13.16
N GLN A 31 13.39 17.60 13.25
CA GLN A 31 12.89 18.45 14.32
C GLN A 31 11.40 18.79 14.15
N GLN A 32 10.93 18.98 12.92
CA GLN A 32 9.51 19.18 12.62
C GLN A 32 8.70 17.89 12.92
N LYS A 33 9.16 16.72 12.50
CA LYS A 33 8.50 15.43 12.84
C LYS A 33 8.37 15.22 14.35
N LYS A 34 9.40 15.55 15.14
CA LYS A 34 9.32 15.48 16.61
C LYS A 34 8.29 16.44 17.21
N LYS A 35 8.12 17.63 16.63
CA LYS A 35 7.17 18.63 17.08
C LYS A 35 5.72 18.23 16.81
N HIS A 36 5.44 17.64 15.63
CA HIS A 36 4.12 17.09 15.28
C HIS A 36 3.74 15.90 16.15
N ALA A 37 4.67 14.96 16.38
CA ALA A 37 4.45 13.83 17.28
C ALA A 37 4.15 14.24 18.74
N GLN A 38 4.76 15.33 19.19
CA GLN A 38 4.55 15.86 20.53
C GLN A 38 3.22 16.63 20.68
N MET A 39 2.76 17.29 19.60
CA MET A 39 1.43 17.94 19.56
C MET A 39 0.31 16.90 19.54
N ALA A 40 0.43 15.85 18.73
CA ALA A 40 -0.54 14.73 18.69
C ALA A 40 -0.65 14.01 20.06
N ALA A 41 0.46 13.81 20.75
CA ALA A 41 0.46 13.22 22.10
C ALA A 41 -0.19 14.12 23.16
N THR A 42 -0.21 15.44 22.97
CA THR A 42 -0.82 16.40 23.91
C THR A 42 -2.34 16.49 23.70
N GLU A 43 -2.84 16.32 22.46
CA GLU A 43 -4.28 16.29 22.18
C GLU A 43 -4.97 15.04 22.75
N VAL A 44 -4.30 13.87 22.71
CA VAL A 44 -4.84 12.62 23.27
C VAL A 44 -4.98 12.68 24.79
N THR A 45 -4.15 13.46 25.48
CA THR A 45 -4.24 13.64 26.95
C THR A 45 -5.29 14.68 27.38
N ALA A 46 -5.70 15.59 26.49
CA ALA A 46 -6.69 16.62 26.80
C ALA A 46 -8.16 16.13 26.70
N THR A 47 -8.42 15.02 26.00
CA THR A 47 -9.76 14.47 25.83
C THR A 47 -10.16 13.41 26.86
N ALA A 48 -9.24 13.00 27.75
CA ALA A 48 -9.48 11.95 28.74
C ALA A 48 -10.03 12.46 30.10
N ASP A 49 -10.21 13.77 30.32
CA ASP A 49 -10.56 14.35 31.63
C ASP A 49 -11.91 15.09 31.70
N ALA A 50 -12.85 14.76 30.84
CA ALA A 50 -14.19 15.35 30.90
C ALA A 50 -15.27 14.31 30.58
N THR A 51 -15.61 13.41 31.52
CA THR A 51 -16.97 12.95 31.81
C THR A 51 -16.96 11.87 32.90
N ALA A 52 -17.12 12.31 34.12
CA ALA A 52 -17.65 11.47 35.23
C ALA A 52 -18.81 12.25 35.83
N GLY A 53 -19.99 11.66 35.84
CA GLY A 53 -21.20 12.21 36.50
C GLY A 53 -22.49 11.72 35.88
N ASP A 54 -23.00 10.75 36.36
CA ASP A 54 -24.15 10.46 37.23
C ASP A 54 -25.43 9.91 36.56
N VAL A 55 -25.74 8.66 36.91
CA VAL A 55 -26.99 8.04 37.45
C VAL A 55 -28.32 8.20 36.66
N ALA A 56 -28.91 7.10 36.25
CA ALA A 56 -30.15 6.45 36.73
C ALA A 56 -30.88 5.59 35.66
N THR A 57 -31.08 4.42 36.00
CA THR A 57 -31.95 3.26 35.72
C THR A 57 -33.31 3.44 35.00
N PRO A 58 -34.09 2.35 34.78
CA PRO A 58 -34.40 1.79 33.46
C PRO A 58 -35.89 1.92 33.12
N MET A 59 -36.24 1.69 31.85
CA MET A 59 -37.61 1.32 31.52
C MET A 59 -37.66 0.26 30.40
N GLU A 60 -38.48 -0.72 30.71
CA GLU A 60 -38.84 -1.92 29.97
C GLU A 60 -39.57 -1.64 28.64
N GLU A 61 -39.40 -2.59 27.74
CA GLU A 61 -40.42 -3.23 26.90
C GLU A 61 -41.23 -2.39 25.90
N GLN A 62 -41.00 -2.64 24.61
CA GLN A 62 -42.08 -3.02 23.74
C GLN A 62 -41.60 -3.78 22.50
N MET A 63 -42.08 -5.01 22.45
CA MET A 63 -42.01 -5.99 21.38
C MET A 63 -42.88 -5.52 20.22
N HIS A 64 -42.31 -5.32 19.03
CA HIS A 64 -43.10 -5.33 17.79
C HIS A 64 -42.46 -6.28 16.79
N THR A 65 -43.15 -7.39 16.62
CA THR A 65 -43.04 -8.34 15.51
C THR A 65 -43.26 -7.63 14.17
N ALA A 66 -42.31 -7.75 13.27
CA ALA A 66 -42.52 -7.61 11.83
C ALA A 66 -41.91 -8.81 11.14
N GLN A 67 -42.76 -9.57 10.53
CA GLN A 67 -42.49 -10.76 9.74
C GLN A 67 -41.86 -10.41 8.39
N ASP A 68 -40.98 -11.32 7.96
CA ASP A 68 -40.80 -11.81 6.59
C ASP A 68 -40.37 -10.82 5.50
N ALA A 69 -39.06 -10.88 5.22
CA ALA A 69 -38.57 -10.74 3.87
C ALA A 69 -37.51 -11.82 3.68
N THR A 70 -37.92 -12.93 3.09
CA THR A 70 -37.04 -14.01 2.62
C THR A 70 -36.20 -13.47 1.47
N GLY A 71 -35.03 -12.88 1.80
CA GLY A 71 -33.91 -12.75 0.90
C GLY A 71 -33.06 -14.01 1.09
N THR A 72 -33.09 -14.90 0.12
CA THR A 72 -32.17 -16.04 0.06
C THR A 72 -30.76 -15.53 -0.15
N ASP A 73 -30.10 -15.22 0.94
CA ASP A 73 -28.64 -15.05 0.99
C ASP A 73 -28.05 -16.47 0.82
N ALA A 74 -27.69 -16.79 -0.41
CA ALA A 74 -26.97 -18.03 -0.69
C ALA A 74 -25.52 -17.86 -0.21
N ALA A 75 -25.32 -17.92 1.09
CA ALA A 75 -24.00 -18.09 1.66
C ALA A 75 -23.44 -19.42 1.12
N VAL A 76 -22.41 -19.35 0.30
CA VAL A 76 -21.65 -20.53 -0.13
C VAL A 76 -21.17 -21.25 1.13
N PRO A 77 -21.42 -22.57 1.29
CA PRO A 77 -21.01 -23.27 2.47
C PRO A 77 -19.49 -23.18 2.66
N ASP A 78 -19.06 -22.80 3.83
CA ASP A 78 -17.64 -22.62 4.22
C ASP A 78 -16.81 -23.92 4.04
N GLU A 79 -17.47 -25.08 4.03
CA GLU A 79 -16.86 -26.41 3.87
C GLU A 79 -16.28 -26.70 2.47
N ALA A 80 -16.58 -25.85 1.46
CA ALA A 80 -16.10 -26.04 0.08
C ALA A 80 -14.90 -25.14 -0.28
N GLN A 81 -14.47 -24.28 0.63
CA GLN A 81 -13.40 -23.31 0.39
C GLN A 81 -12.01 -23.87 0.75
N PRO A 82 -10.91 -23.38 0.12
CA PRO A 82 -9.55 -23.81 0.49
C PRO A 82 -9.23 -23.51 1.96
N GLU A 83 -8.81 -24.53 2.71
CA GLU A 83 -8.48 -24.40 4.14
C GLU A 83 -7.40 -23.33 4.39
N ALA A 84 -6.36 -23.30 3.53
CA ALA A 84 -5.29 -22.32 3.63
C ALA A 84 -5.82 -20.89 3.46
N LEU A 85 -6.67 -20.62 2.46
CA LEU A 85 -7.27 -19.30 2.25
C LEU A 85 -8.20 -18.93 3.40
N THR A 86 -9.02 -19.86 3.90
CA THR A 86 -9.90 -19.64 5.04
C THR A 86 -9.11 -19.23 6.28
N ALA A 87 -7.99 -19.89 6.57
CA ALA A 87 -7.11 -19.55 7.69
C ALA A 87 -6.51 -18.15 7.54
N ILE A 88 -6.11 -17.77 6.33
CA ILE A 88 -5.58 -16.44 6.03
C ILE A 88 -6.65 -15.37 6.23
N LEU A 89 -7.83 -15.53 5.63
CA LEU A 89 -8.92 -14.57 5.73
C LEU A 89 -9.35 -14.36 7.19
N ASN A 90 -9.42 -15.43 7.99
CA ASN A 90 -9.73 -15.34 9.41
C ASN A 90 -8.70 -14.49 10.19
N ARG A 91 -7.39 -14.63 9.89
CA ARG A 91 -6.35 -13.80 10.51
C ARG A 91 -6.44 -12.33 10.07
N SER A 92 -6.79 -12.10 8.81
CA SER A 92 -6.97 -10.76 8.23
C SER A 92 -8.26 -10.08 8.68
N LEU A 93 -9.17 -10.80 9.37
CA LEU A 93 -10.53 -10.36 9.73
C LEU A 93 -11.37 -10.03 8.49
N VAL A 94 -11.20 -10.78 7.42
CA VAL A 94 -11.94 -10.67 6.16
C VAL A 94 -12.74 -11.94 5.93
N SER A 95 -13.96 -11.80 5.46
CA SER A 95 -14.84 -12.91 5.12
C SER A 95 -15.00 -13.07 3.61
N TYR A 96 -15.36 -14.26 3.17
CA TYR A 96 -15.76 -14.51 1.78
C TYR A 96 -16.94 -13.63 1.35
N ALA A 97 -17.87 -13.34 2.26
CA ALA A 97 -18.99 -12.44 2.00
C ALA A 97 -18.52 -11.01 1.65
N GLN A 98 -17.54 -10.47 2.40
CA GLN A 98 -16.97 -9.17 2.07
C GLN A 98 -16.24 -9.15 0.73
N LEU A 99 -15.55 -10.22 0.34
CA LEU A 99 -14.95 -10.33 -0.99
C LEU A 99 -16.04 -10.39 -2.08
N ALA A 100 -17.17 -11.06 -1.81
CA ALA A 100 -18.30 -11.13 -2.74
C ALA A 100 -19.01 -9.77 -2.89
N GLU A 101 -19.16 -8.99 -1.82
CA GLU A 101 -19.73 -7.63 -1.86
C GLU A 101 -19.00 -6.71 -2.84
N VAL A 102 -17.66 -6.85 -2.94
CA VAL A 102 -16.84 -6.10 -3.89
C VAL A 102 -16.64 -6.85 -5.21
N SER A 103 -17.37 -7.95 -5.42
CA SER A 103 -17.27 -8.80 -6.61
C SER A 103 -15.86 -9.33 -6.89
N CYS A 104 -15.04 -9.48 -5.85
CA CYS A 104 -13.67 -9.99 -5.97
C CYS A 104 -13.68 -11.44 -6.45
N ARG A 105 -12.97 -11.71 -7.53
CA ARG A 105 -12.83 -13.04 -8.11
C ARG A 105 -11.37 -13.46 -8.34
N GLN A 106 -10.42 -12.55 -8.10
CA GLN A 106 -9.00 -12.85 -8.04
C GLN A 106 -8.41 -12.25 -6.76
N LEU A 107 -7.68 -13.04 -6.01
CA LEU A 107 -7.10 -12.63 -4.74
C LEU A 107 -5.63 -12.98 -4.71
N VAL A 108 -4.78 -11.97 -4.60
CA VAL A 108 -3.37 -12.13 -4.23
C VAL A 108 -3.28 -12.06 -2.71
N VAL A 109 -2.60 -13.00 -2.11
CA VAL A 109 -2.40 -13.08 -0.66
C VAL A 109 -0.93 -12.91 -0.35
N VAL A 110 -0.60 -11.97 0.52
CA VAL A 110 0.73 -11.69 1.05
C VAL A 110 0.71 -12.05 2.54
N ASP A 111 1.22 -13.23 2.86
CA ASP A 111 1.32 -13.73 4.25
C ASP A 111 2.75 -13.49 4.74
N ALA A 112 2.93 -12.46 5.55
CA ALA A 112 4.23 -11.97 5.95
C ALA A 112 4.70 -12.56 7.28
N ASP A 113 6.00 -12.82 7.34
CA ASP A 113 6.77 -13.10 8.55
C ASP A 113 7.93 -12.12 8.61
N HIS A 114 7.82 -11.08 9.44
CA HIS A 114 8.73 -9.93 9.51
C HIS A 114 8.80 -9.19 8.16
N ASP A 115 9.96 -9.18 7.52
CA ASP A 115 10.23 -8.50 6.24
C ASP A 115 10.12 -9.43 5.02
N LYS A 116 9.78 -10.70 5.22
CA LYS A 116 9.55 -11.71 4.18
C LYS A 116 8.08 -12.06 4.09
N ALA A 117 7.67 -12.60 2.94
CA ALA A 117 6.31 -13.07 2.75
C ALA A 117 6.24 -14.28 1.83
N THR A 118 5.28 -15.14 2.07
CA THR A 118 4.76 -16.07 1.07
C THR A 118 3.62 -15.38 0.33
N ILE A 119 3.72 -15.33 -0.99
CA ILE A 119 2.74 -14.69 -1.86
C ILE A 119 2.04 -15.77 -2.67
N SER A 120 0.72 -15.84 -2.60
CA SER A 120 -0.10 -16.85 -3.28
C SER A 120 -1.24 -16.20 -4.05
N MET A 121 -1.82 -16.90 -5.03
CA MET A 121 -2.95 -16.41 -5.81
C MET A 121 -4.11 -17.39 -5.83
N TYR A 122 -5.31 -16.87 -5.62
CA TYR A 122 -6.56 -17.63 -5.65
C TYR A 122 -7.53 -17.01 -6.66
N ILE A 123 -8.37 -17.86 -7.26
CA ILE A 123 -9.46 -17.43 -8.14
C ILE A 123 -10.79 -17.98 -7.63
N CYS A 124 -11.84 -17.18 -7.82
CA CYS A 124 -13.21 -17.52 -7.51
C CYS A 124 -13.99 -17.78 -8.80
N ASP A 125 -14.68 -18.89 -8.90
CA ASP A 125 -15.57 -19.20 -10.02
C ASP A 125 -16.93 -18.48 -9.90
N THR A 126 -17.82 -18.73 -10.85
CA THR A 126 -19.15 -18.13 -10.86
C THR A 126 -20.07 -18.64 -9.76
N ASP A 127 -19.76 -19.77 -9.16
CA ASP A 127 -20.53 -20.38 -8.08
C ASP A 127 -20.02 -19.96 -6.69
N GLY A 128 -19.03 -19.05 -6.64
CA GLY A 128 -18.43 -18.52 -5.41
C GLY A 128 -17.40 -19.42 -4.78
N LYS A 129 -16.92 -20.47 -5.49
CA LYS A 129 -15.89 -21.37 -5.01
C LYS A 129 -14.51 -20.85 -5.34
N TRP A 130 -13.68 -20.69 -4.33
CA TRP A 130 -12.29 -20.31 -4.45
C TRP A 130 -11.40 -21.52 -4.73
N THR A 131 -10.38 -21.33 -5.52
CA THR A 131 -9.39 -22.35 -5.87
C THR A 131 -8.00 -21.73 -5.84
N ASP A 132 -7.04 -22.44 -5.24
CA ASP A 132 -5.62 -22.10 -5.32
C ASP A 132 -5.15 -22.30 -6.77
N THR A 133 -4.53 -21.29 -7.35
CA THR A 133 -4.01 -21.38 -8.73
C THR A 133 -2.69 -22.15 -8.81
N GLY A 134 -2.04 -22.41 -7.68
CA GLY A 134 -0.67 -22.93 -7.60
C GLY A 134 0.41 -21.89 -7.86
N LEU A 135 0.03 -20.64 -8.18
CA LEU A 135 0.99 -19.54 -8.33
C LEU A 135 1.39 -19.03 -6.94
N THR A 136 2.55 -19.47 -6.49
CA THR A 136 3.10 -19.14 -5.16
C THR A 136 4.58 -18.81 -5.28
N THR A 137 5.03 -17.80 -4.51
CA THR A 137 6.42 -17.39 -4.45
C THR A 137 6.80 -16.84 -3.08
N GLU A 138 8.09 -16.86 -2.79
CA GLU A 138 8.67 -16.05 -1.72
C GLU A 138 8.84 -14.61 -2.18
N GLY A 139 8.68 -13.67 -1.26
CA GLY A 139 8.84 -12.25 -1.52
C GLY A 139 9.24 -11.48 -0.27
N TYR A 140 9.20 -10.16 -0.40
CA TYR A 140 9.58 -9.23 0.65
C TYR A 140 8.48 -8.17 0.81
N VAL A 141 8.37 -7.68 2.03
CA VAL A 141 7.52 -6.56 2.42
C VAL A 141 8.38 -5.43 3.00
N GLY A 142 7.75 -4.44 3.60
CA GLY A 142 8.46 -3.35 4.28
C GLY A 142 9.48 -3.86 5.28
N ALA A 143 10.64 -3.22 5.37
CA ALA A 143 11.73 -3.62 6.26
C ALA A 143 11.35 -3.64 7.76
N ASN A 144 10.25 -2.97 8.12
CA ASN A 144 9.67 -2.99 9.46
C ASN A 144 8.40 -3.88 9.55
N GLY A 145 8.22 -4.79 8.56
CA GLY A 145 7.11 -5.74 8.52
C GLY A 145 5.80 -5.13 7.99
N VAL A 146 4.69 -5.73 8.40
CA VAL A 146 3.32 -5.38 8.01
C VAL A 146 2.57 -4.77 9.19
N SER A 147 1.79 -3.71 8.98
CA SER A 147 1.03 -3.04 10.04
C SER A 147 -0.26 -2.38 9.54
N ARG A 148 -1.32 -2.40 10.35
CA ARG A 148 -2.54 -1.60 10.13
C ARG A 148 -2.33 -0.10 10.41
N GLU A 149 -1.27 0.24 11.13
CA GLU A 149 -0.89 1.60 11.51
C GLU A 149 0.31 2.09 10.69
N SER A 150 0.35 1.73 9.40
CA SER A 150 1.35 2.24 8.47
C SER A 150 1.18 3.76 8.31
N TYR A 151 2.29 4.47 8.17
CA TYR A 151 2.34 5.92 7.95
C TYR A 151 3.51 6.26 7.03
N GLU A 152 3.53 7.48 6.52
CA GLU A 152 4.57 7.92 5.58
C GLU A 152 5.98 7.80 6.19
N GLY A 153 6.87 7.10 5.47
CA GLY A 153 8.23 6.82 5.95
C GLY A 153 8.34 5.77 7.05
N SER A 154 7.25 5.06 7.42
CA SER A 154 7.26 3.99 8.43
C SER A 154 8.09 2.78 8.04
N ARG A 155 8.31 2.57 6.75
CA ARG A 155 8.91 1.37 6.16
C ARG A 155 8.14 0.09 6.49
N MET A 156 6.84 0.20 6.74
CA MET A 156 5.91 -0.91 6.95
C MET A 156 5.01 -1.04 5.72
N THR A 157 4.72 -2.26 5.31
CA THR A 157 3.67 -2.54 4.33
C THR A 157 2.31 -2.46 5.03
N PRO A 158 1.31 -1.77 4.45
CA PRO A 158 0.00 -1.67 5.08
C PRO A 158 -0.71 -3.02 5.10
N ALA A 159 -1.21 -3.42 6.28
CA ALA A 159 -2.06 -4.59 6.43
C ALA A 159 -3.50 -4.26 6.06
N GLY A 160 -4.15 -5.17 5.32
CA GLY A 160 -5.54 -5.00 4.94
C GLY A 160 -5.90 -5.71 3.64
N VAL A 161 -7.04 -5.30 3.07
CA VAL A 161 -7.54 -5.76 1.77
C VAL A 161 -7.70 -4.56 0.87
N PHE A 162 -7.02 -4.59 -0.27
CA PHE A 162 -6.96 -3.46 -1.18
C PHE A 162 -7.26 -3.90 -2.61
N PRO A 163 -7.92 -3.08 -3.42
CA PRO A 163 -8.01 -3.34 -4.85
C PRO A 163 -6.63 -3.36 -5.50
N ILE A 164 -6.48 -4.16 -6.55
CA ILE A 164 -5.33 -4.12 -7.44
C ILE A 164 -5.64 -3.16 -8.58
N GLY A 165 -4.84 -2.11 -8.71
CA GLY A 165 -4.99 -1.04 -9.69
C GLY A 165 -4.28 -1.32 -11.01
N GLU A 166 -3.75 -0.26 -11.62
CA GLU A 166 -3.06 -0.34 -12.90
C GLU A 166 -1.72 -1.07 -12.79
N ALA A 167 -1.39 -1.86 -13.81
CA ALA A 167 -0.04 -2.37 -13.99
C ALA A 167 0.86 -1.30 -14.63
N PHE A 168 2.15 -1.35 -14.31
CA PHE A 168 3.13 -0.44 -14.89
C PHE A 168 4.33 -1.17 -15.46
N TYR A 169 5.02 -0.50 -16.37
CA TYR A 169 6.23 -1.02 -17.02
C TYR A 169 7.11 0.13 -17.52
N ILE A 170 8.39 -0.14 -17.74
CA ILE A 170 9.32 0.87 -18.30
C ILE A 170 9.50 0.66 -19.80
N GLU A 171 9.97 -0.48 -20.26
CA GLU A 171 10.32 -0.71 -21.67
C GLU A 171 9.23 -1.46 -22.43
N GLU A 172 8.99 -2.71 -22.09
CA GLU A 172 8.06 -3.58 -22.78
C GLU A 172 6.77 -3.77 -21.99
N LYS A 173 5.65 -3.60 -22.67
CA LYS A 173 4.34 -3.82 -22.06
C LYS A 173 4.16 -5.30 -21.68
N PRO A 174 3.92 -5.63 -20.40
CA PRO A 174 3.71 -7.01 -19.97
C PRO A 174 2.37 -7.55 -20.48
N LYS A 175 2.27 -8.87 -20.61
CA LYS A 175 0.98 -9.53 -20.78
C LYS A 175 0.18 -9.38 -19.48
N THR A 176 -0.98 -8.74 -19.55
CA THR A 176 -1.89 -8.60 -18.40
C THR A 176 -3.30 -8.24 -18.87
N GLY A 177 -4.31 -8.60 -18.07
CA GLY A 177 -5.69 -8.11 -18.21
C GLY A 177 -5.98 -6.84 -17.41
N LEU A 178 -5.00 -6.29 -16.69
CA LEU A 178 -5.12 -5.00 -16.01
C LEU A 178 -5.00 -3.83 -17.00
N SER A 179 -5.54 -2.67 -16.62
CA SER A 179 -5.15 -1.40 -17.25
C SER A 179 -3.67 -1.16 -17.01
N THR A 180 -3.00 -0.48 -17.95
CA THR A 180 -1.55 -0.28 -17.86
C THR A 180 -1.15 1.15 -18.14
N PHE A 181 -0.06 1.60 -17.48
CA PHE A 181 0.66 2.80 -17.90
C PHE A 181 2.15 2.51 -18.10
N GLN A 182 2.78 3.25 -18.98
CA GLN A 182 4.22 3.21 -19.15
C GLN A 182 4.87 4.27 -18.27
N ILE A 183 5.89 3.89 -17.52
CA ILE A 183 6.71 4.82 -16.77
C ILE A 183 7.64 5.56 -17.74
N THR A 184 7.59 6.88 -17.70
CA THR A 184 8.40 7.79 -18.52
C THR A 184 9.27 8.68 -17.62
N GLU A 185 10.07 9.52 -18.21
CA GLU A 185 10.86 10.54 -17.50
C GLU A 185 10.00 11.55 -16.72
N ASN A 186 8.71 11.62 -17.06
CA ASN A 186 7.75 12.57 -16.50
C ASN A 186 6.76 11.91 -15.52
N THR A 187 6.91 10.61 -15.27
CA THR A 187 6.01 9.87 -14.36
C THR A 187 6.48 10.02 -12.92
N TYR A 188 5.62 10.60 -12.09
CA TYR A 188 5.84 10.82 -10.66
C TYR A 188 4.71 10.21 -9.84
N TRP A 189 5.05 9.73 -8.62
CA TRP A 189 4.09 9.41 -7.59
C TRP A 189 4.30 10.36 -6.42
N VAL A 190 3.31 11.20 -6.13
CA VAL A 190 3.45 12.29 -5.15
C VAL A 190 3.31 11.73 -3.73
N ASP A 191 4.34 11.94 -2.90
CA ASP A 191 4.40 11.55 -1.49
C ASP A 191 4.48 12.76 -0.53
N ASP A 192 4.21 13.96 -1.05
CA ASP A 192 4.14 15.22 -0.32
C ASP A 192 2.82 15.30 0.44
N GLU A 193 2.86 15.13 1.76
CA GLU A 193 1.69 15.13 2.65
C GLU A 193 0.92 16.47 2.64
N ASP A 194 1.56 17.57 2.26
CA ASP A 194 0.95 18.90 2.17
C ASP A 194 0.34 19.19 0.78
N SER A 195 0.48 18.25 -0.17
CA SER A 195 -0.02 18.41 -1.54
C SER A 195 -1.42 17.85 -1.72
N GLU A 196 -2.28 18.55 -2.44
CA GLU A 196 -3.59 18.01 -2.89
C GLU A 196 -3.44 16.80 -3.83
N LEU A 197 -2.22 16.58 -4.36
CA LEU A 197 -1.88 15.46 -5.22
C LEU A 197 -1.28 14.27 -4.45
N TYR A 198 -1.28 14.31 -3.12
CA TYR A 198 -0.73 13.25 -2.29
C TYR A 198 -1.29 11.88 -2.69
N ASN A 199 -0.39 10.90 -2.77
CA ASN A 199 -0.67 9.51 -3.17
C ASN A 199 -1.31 9.36 -4.56
N GLN A 200 -0.97 10.24 -5.50
CA GLN A 200 -1.44 10.18 -6.88
C GLN A 200 -0.27 10.07 -7.87
N ARG A 201 -0.53 9.35 -8.97
CA ARG A 201 0.36 9.33 -10.13
C ARG A 201 0.16 10.58 -10.97
N ILE A 202 1.24 11.26 -11.30
CA ILE A 202 1.24 12.47 -12.12
C ILE A 202 2.19 12.26 -13.32
N GLU A 203 1.68 12.52 -14.52
CA GLU A 203 2.51 12.72 -15.70
C GLU A 203 2.79 14.22 -15.79
N LEU A 204 4.02 14.61 -15.45
CA LEU A 204 4.40 16.02 -15.36
C LEU A 204 4.42 16.67 -16.74
N ASP A 205 3.56 17.67 -16.90
CA ASP A 205 3.54 18.59 -18.05
C ASP A 205 3.59 20.02 -17.51
N GLY A 206 4.79 20.61 -17.44
CA GLY A 206 5.02 21.94 -16.90
C GLY A 206 5.79 21.95 -15.58
N GLU A 207 5.38 22.81 -14.64
CA GLU A 207 6.08 23.02 -13.37
C GLU A 207 5.55 22.11 -12.27
N LYS A 208 6.45 21.65 -11.38
CA LYS A 208 6.08 20.86 -10.21
C LYS A 208 5.33 21.73 -9.20
N THR A 209 4.22 21.22 -8.69
CA THR A 209 3.40 21.87 -7.65
C THR A 209 3.53 21.21 -6.27
N TRP A 210 4.37 20.21 -6.14
CA TRP A 210 4.68 19.47 -4.91
C TRP A 210 6.15 19.59 -4.54
N GLN A 211 6.48 19.31 -3.28
CA GLN A 211 7.86 19.38 -2.76
C GLN A 211 8.56 18.02 -2.78
N SER A 212 7.79 16.92 -2.67
CA SER A 212 8.30 15.54 -2.64
C SER A 212 7.46 14.62 -3.53
N ALA A 213 8.14 13.76 -4.29
CA ALA A 213 7.52 12.69 -5.09
C ALA A 213 8.58 11.67 -5.49
N GLU A 214 8.18 10.41 -5.63
CA GLU A 214 8.98 9.42 -6.34
C GLU A 214 8.96 9.71 -7.83
N ARG A 215 10.12 9.99 -8.43
CA ARG A 215 10.26 9.99 -9.89
C ARG A 215 10.46 8.54 -10.31
N MET A 216 9.39 7.89 -10.78
CA MET A 216 9.35 6.44 -10.94
C MET A 216 10.44 5.87 -11.85
N ILE A 217 10.87 6.62 -12.87
CA ILE A 217 11.93 6.20 -13.80
C ILE A 217 13.31 6.07 -13.12
N GLU A 218 13.52 6.63 -11.93
CA GLU A 218 14.80 6.50 -11.20
C GLU A 218 14.97 5.13 -10.53
N TYR A 219 13.91 4.32 -10.49
CA TYR A 219 13.88 2.98 -9.91
C TYR A 219 13.79 1.89 -11.00
N THR A 220 14.65 1.97 -12.03
CA THR A 220 14.55 1.15 -13.25
C THR A 220 14.48 -0.35 -13.01
N ASP A 221 15.24 -0.87 -12.02
CA ASP A 221 15.25 -2.30 -11.71
C ASP A 221 13.98 -2.71 -10.94
N ALA A 222 13.54 -1.89 -9.98
CA ALA A 222 12.38 -2.17 -9.15
C ALA A 222 11.07 -1.96 -9.92
N TYR A 223 10.96 -0.88 -10.67
CA TYR A 223 9.72 -0.51 -11.37
C TYR A 223 9.71 -0.94 -12.85
N LYS A 224 10.61 -1.86 -13.21
CA LYS A 224 10.60 -2.47 -14.53
C LYS A 224 9.24 -3.06 -14.87
N TYR A 225 8.63 -3.75 -13.90
CA TYR A 225 7.27 -4.27 -13.94
C TYR A 225 6.64 -4.22 -12.55
N GLY A 226 5.33 -3.99 -12.51
CA GLY A 226 4.58 -4.05 -11.27
C GLY A 226 3.13 -3.67 -11.44
N PHE A 227 2.42 -3.58 -10.32
CA PHE A 227 1.08 -3.03 -10.26
C PHE A 227 0.89 -2.21 -8.98
N VAL A 228 -0.06 -1.30 -9.05
CA VAL A 228 -0.45 -0.44 -7.93
C VAL A 228 -1.32 -1.22 -6.95
N VAL A 229 -1.02 -1.14 -5.67
CA VAL A 229 -1.94 -1.51 -4.60
C VAL A 229 -2.72 -0.25 -4.21
N GLU A 230 -4.04 -0.25 -4.39
CA GLU A 230 -4.88 0.93 -4.14
C GLU A 230 -5.10 1.17 -2.63
N TYR A 231 -3.98 1.25 -1.92
CA TYR A 231 -3.95 1.64 -0.52
C TYR A 231 -4.03 3.16 -0.39
N ASN A 232 -4.84 3.64 0.55
CA ASN A 232 -4.96 5.08 0.86
C ASN A 232 -5.24 5.97 -0.37
N GLN A 233 -6.11 5.51 -1.28
CA GLN A 233 -6.46 6.25 -2.49
C GLN A 233 -7.91 6.75 -2.53
N ASN A 234 -8.81 6.13 -1.75
CA ASN A 234 -10.21 6.51 -1.75
C ASN A 234 -10.89 6.21 -0.39
N PRO A 235 -11.05 7.21 0.51
CA PRO A 235 -10.46 8.56 0.43
C PRO A 235 -8.95 8.55 0.68
N VAL A 236 -8.26 9.57 0.18
CA VAL A 236 -6.85 9.81 0.50
C VAL A 236 -6.76 10.50 1.86
N GLU A 237 -5.93 9.95 2.74
CA GLU A 237 -5.60 10.53 4.05
C GLU A 237 -4.11 10.90 4.08
N PRO A 238 -3.75 12.20 4.10
CA PRO A 238 -2.35 12.60 4.15
C PRO A 238 -1.61 11.99 5.36
N GLY A 239 -0.38 11.55 5.13
CA GLY A 239 0.48 10.98 6.17
C GLY A 239 0.22 9.50 6.49
N ARG A 240 -0.85 8.88 5.93
CA ARG A 240 -1.14 7.45 6.15
C ARG A 240 -0.25 6.52 5.33
N GLY A 241 0.59 7.06 4.48
CA GLY A 241 1.45 6.34 3.56
C GLY A 241 0.95 6.41 2.12
N SER A 242 1.89 6.35 1.19
CA SER A 242 1.68 6.47 -0.26
C SER A 242 2.55 5.48 -1.04
N ALA A 243 2.38 5.42 -2.36
CA ALA A 243 3.26 4.68 -3.27
C ALA A 243 3.45 3.20 -2.89
N ILE A 244 2.36 2.49 -2.63
CA ILE A 244 2.41 1.05 -2.33
C ILE A 244 2.22 0.26 -3.62
N PHE A 245 3.26 -0.47 -3.99
CA PHE A 245 3.32 -1.25 -5.23
C PHE A 245 3.67 -2.71 -4.98
N PHE A 246 3.28 -3.57 -5.90
CA PHE A 246 3.84 -4.90 -6.09
C PHE A 246 4.82 -4.82 -7.25
N HIS A 247 6.12 -5.07 -7.03
CA HIS A 247 7.16 -4.78 -8.02
C HIS A 247 8.33 -5.78 -7.99
N VAL A 248 9.27 -5.61 -8.89
CA VAL A 248 10.48 -6.43 -8.95
C VAL A 248 11.43 -6.07 -7.81
N GLY A 249 11.92 -7.09 -7.07
CA GLY A 249 12.93 -6.91 -6.02
C GLY A 249 13.17 -8.17 -5.21
N GLN A 250 14.33 -8.26 -4.59
CA GLN A 250 14.74 -9.41 -3.77
C GLN A 250 15.34 -8.95 -2.42
N GLN A 251 14.79 -7.87 -1.87
CA GLN A 251 15.19 -7.31 -0.58
C GLN A 251 13.99 -6.62 0.10
N PRO A 252 14.02 -6.43 1.43
CA PRO A 252 13.00 -5.68 2.14
C PRO A 252 12.82 -4.27 1.57
N THR A 253 11.57 -3.82 1.51
CA THR A 253 11.18 -2.57 0.85
C THR A 253 10.98 -1.41 1.83
N LEU A 254 10.57 -0.27 1.31
CA LEU A 254 10.15 0.87 2.13
C LEU A 254 8.64 0.86 2.45
N GLY A 255 7.91 -0.17 2.01
CA GLY A 255 6.47 -0.35 2.22
C GLY A 255 5.79 -1.16 1.11
N CYS A 256 6.41 -1.29 -0.05
CA CYS A 256 5.93 -2.09 -1.17
C CYS A 256 6.02 -3.60 -0.90
N ILE A 257 5.51 -4.39 -1.85
CA ILE A 257 5.69 -5.84 -1.93
C ILE A 257 6.63 -6.12 -3.10
N ALA A 258 7.64 -6.96 -2.90
CA ALA A 258 8.61 -7.26 -3.93
C ALA A 258 8.84 -8.78 -4.08
N THR A 259 9.04 -9.23 -5.32
CA THR A 259 9.47 -10.58 -5.66
C THR A 259 10.30 -10.57 -6.96
N THR A 260 10.72 -11.73 -7.45
CA THR A 260 11.52 -11.81 -8.67
C THR A 260 10.77 -11.32 -9.91
N GLU A 261 11.47 -10.86 -10.94
CA GLU A 261 10.88 -10.37 -12.18
C GLU A 261 9.97 -11.41 -12.84
N ASP A 262 10.43 -12.67 -12.92
CA ASP A 262 9.65 -13.76 -13.51
C ASP A 262 8.31 -13.95 -12.76
N MET A 263 8.32 -13.81 -11.43
CA MET A 263 7.11 -13.95 -10.64
C MET A 263 6.19 -12.74 -10.78
N VAL A 264 6.72 -11.51 -10.80
CA VAL A 264 5.91 -10.31 -11.10
C VAL A 264 5.20 -10.46 -12.44
N LEU A 265 5.92 -10.91 -13.48
CA LEU A 265 5.34 -11.16 -14.80
C LEU A 265 4.29 -12.29 -14.78
N ALA A 266 4.51 -13.36 -13.99
CA ALA A 266 3.56 -14.44 -13.84
C ALA A 266 2.24 -13.96 -13.19
N TYR A 267 2.31 -13.17 -12.10
CA TYR A 267 1.13 -12.56 -11.50
C TYR A 267 0.41 -11.61 -12.47
N LEU A 268 1.16 -10.75 -13.17
CA LEU A 268 0.57 -9.85 -14.16
C LEU A 268 -0.16 -10.59 -15.28
N ALA A 269 0.38 -11.72 -15.74
CA ALA A 269 -0.21 -12.51 -16.83
C ALA A 269 -1.56 -13.14 -16.46
N GLU A 270 -1.77 -13.43 -15.17
CA GLU A 270 -3.01 -14.03 -14.65
C GLU A 270 -4.04 -12.95 -14.23
N LEU A 271 -3.59 -11.77 -13.80
CA LEU A 271 -4.47 -10.71 -13.31
C LEU A 271 -5.31 -10.08 -14.41
N SER A 272 -6.60 -9.88 -14.11
CA SER A 272 -7.56 -9.24 -15.01
C SER A 272 -8.51 -8.31 -14.23
N LYS A 273 -8.68 -7.08 -14.72
CA LYS A 273 -9.63 -6.12 -14.14
C LYS A 273 -11.08 -6.63 -14.14
N ASP A 274 -11.44 -7.49 -15.10
CA ASP A 274 -12.79 -8.04 -15.23
C ASP A 274 -13.09 -9.09 -14.13
N MET A 275 -12.05 -9.51 -13.41
CA MET A 275 -12.13 -10.39 -12.24
C MET A 275 -12.12 -9.61 -10.92
N HIS A 276 -12.14 -8.28 -10.94
CA HIS A 276 -12.09 -7.41 -9.76
C HIS A 276 -11.01 -7.87 -8.78
N PRO A 277 -9.73 -7.81 -9.17
CA PRO A 277 -8.64 -8.37 -8.38
C PRO A 277 -8.37 -7.54 -7.11
N TYR A 278 -8.16 -8.24 -6.01
CA TYR A 278 -7.77 -7.66 -4.72
C TYR A 278 -6.48 -8.30 -4.21
N ILE A 279 -5.83 -7.62 -3.26
CA ILE A 279 -4.69 -8.11 -2.51
C ILE A 279 -4.99 -8.07 -1.02
N VAL A 280 -4.75 -9.18 -0.31
CA VAL A 280 -4.76 -9.27 1.15
C VAL A 280 -3.33 -9.27 1.64
N ILE A 281 -3.02 -8.38 2.59
CA ILE A 281 -1.70 -8.23 3.20
C ILE A 281 -1.83 -8.39 4.71
N GLN A 282 -1.07 -9.31 5.30
CA GLN A 282 -1.12 -9.60 6.74
C GLN A 282 0.24 -10.01 7.32
#